data_ec00a0b2e6a6b922f9b12ead183bb691
#
_entry.id   ec00a0b2e6a6b922f9b12ead183bb691
#
_cell.length_a   1.000
_cell.length_b   1.000
_cell.length_c   1.000
_cell.angle_alpha   90.00
_cell.angle_beta   90.00
_cell.angle_gamma   90.00
#
_symmetry.space_group_name_H-M   'P 1'
#
loop_
_entity.id
_entity.type
_entity.pdbx_description
1 polymer ?
#
loop_
_entity_poly.entity_id
_entity_poly.type
_entity_poly.pdbx_seq_one_letter_code
_entity_poly.pdbx_strand_id
1 'polypeptide(L)'
;NKGEMLGLLGSNGAGKSTFMNIVLGVLKSDFGDIFLGNTKLTTLAIHERAKLGLAFLPQQSSIFRGLTVFENLLAIAQIVKKKTKEQKEIVEKLMTEFSITHLKDVKATALSGGEVRRVEIARCLINNPSVLLLDEPFAGVDLLALQDIKSLLLKLQNRGCAVLVTDHNASQLLSIVDRAYVIANGTIVANGTPLQIVNISEAK
;
A
#
# COMPACT_ATOMS: atom_id res chain seq x y z
N ASN A 1 -14.73 0.75 0.82
CA ASN A 1 -15.38 -0.10 1.82
C ASN A 1 -14.37 -1.02 2.49
N LYS A 2 -14.75 -1.67 3.59
CA LYS A 2 -13.92 -2.66 4.27
C LYS A 2 -13.68 -3.86 3.35
N GLY A 3 -12.41 -4.27 3.16
CA GLY A 3 -12.04 -5.34 2.26
C GLY A 3 -12.26 -5.03 0.77
N GLU A 4 -12.34 -3.77 0.38
CA GLU A 4 -12.42 -3.34 -1.01
C GLU A 4 -11.02 -3.00 -1.54
N MET A 5 -10.71 -3.45 -2.75
CA MET A 5 -9.51 -3.03 -3.47
C MET A 5 -9.88 -1.98 -4.51
N LEU A 6 -9.37 -0.78 -4.32
CA LEU A 6 -9.68 0.40 -5.13
C LEU A 6 -8.46 0.82 -5.94
N GLY A 7 -8.64 1.07 -7.23
CA GLY A 7 -7.63 1.64 -8.12
C GLY A 7 -7.76 3.16 -8.28
N LEU A 8 -6.64 3.87 -8.33
CA LEU A 8 -6.58 5.25 -8.77
C LEU A 8 -5.65 5.35 -9.98
N LEU A 9 -6.25 5.42 -11.16
CA LEU A 9 -5.58 5.52 -12.45
C LEU A 9 -5.35 6.97 -12.85
N GLY A 10 -4.27 7.24 -13.54
CA GLY A 10 -3.98 8.55 -14.13
C GLY A 10 -2.56 8.62 -14.64
N SER A 11 -2.32 9.50 -15.60
CA SER A 11 -0.97 9.79 -16.12
C SER A 11 -0.05 10.37 -15.03
N ASN A 12 1.23 10.44 -15.32
CA ASN A 12 2.17 11.15 -14.45
C ASN A 12 1.77 12.63 -14.37
N GLY A 13 1.80 13.19 -13.16
CA GLY A 13 1.33 14.56 -12.91
C GLY A 13 -0.19 14.73 -12.78
N ALA A 14 -1.00 13.68 -12.94
CA ALA A 14 -2.47 13.79 -12.82
C ALA A 14 -2.98 14.14 -11.41
N GLY A 15 -2.14 14.04 -10.37
CA GLY A 15 -2.51 14.36 -8.99
C GLY A 15 -2.59 13.14 -8.05
N LYS A 16 -2.24 11.93 -8.49
CA LYS A 16 -2.30 10.69 -7.67
C LYS A 16 -1.51 10.82 -6.35
N SER A 17 -0.24 11.18 -6.43
CA SER A 17 0.61 11.32 -5.24
C SER A 17 0.18 12.50 -4.35
N THR A 18 -0.34 13.58 -4.93
CA THR A 18 -0.94 14.68 -4.16
C THR A 18 -2.14 14.20 -3.37
N PHE A 19 -3.04 13.45 -3.99
CA PHE A 19 -4.17 12.83 -3.32
C PHE A 19 -3.72 11.92 -2.16
N MET A 20 -2.74 11.03 -2.41
CA MET A 20 -2.17 10.16 -1.37
C MET A 20 -1.61 10.98 -0.21
N ASN A 21 -0.84 12.03 -0.49
CA ASN A 21 -0.23 12.88 0.54
C ASN A 21 -1.28 13.64 1.37
N ILE A 22 -2.40 14.03 0.78
CA ILE A 22 -3.53 14.64 1.51
C ILE A 22 -4.19 13.58 2.42
N VAL A 23 -4.45 12.37 1.92
CA VAL A 23 -5.03 11.28 2.71
C VAL A 23 -4.10 10.86 3.85
N LEU A 24 -2.79 10.88 3.65
CA LEU A 24 -1.78 10.60 4.67
C LEU A 24 -1.64 11.73 5.72
N GLY A 25 -2.03 12.95 5.39
CA GLY A 25 -1.82 14.12 6.24
C GLY A 25 -0.42 14.76 6.11
N VAL A 26 0.29 14.45 5.04
CA VAL A 26 1.54 15.12 4.66
C VAL A 26 1.22 16.51 4.07
N LEU A 27 0.18 16.59 3.26
CA LEU A 27 -0.38 17.83 2.74
C LEU A 27 -1.74 18.11 3.38
N LYS A 28 -2.04 19.37 3.62
CA LYS A 28 -3.37 19.82 4.06
C LYS A 28 -4.31 19.89 2.85
N SER A 29 -5.58 19.52 3.06
CA SER A 29 -6.62 19.83 2.09
C SER A 29 -7.07 21.28 2.25
N ASP A 30 -7.28 21.98 1.14
CA ASP A 30 -7.84 23.34 1.16
C ASP A 30 -9.33 23.29 1.51
N PHE A 31 -10.04 22.27 1.01
CA PHE A 31 -11.48 22.08 1.23
C PHE A 31 -11.80 20.61 1.43
N GLY A 32 -12.99 20.38 2.01
CA GLY A 32 -13.52 19.04 2.22
C GLY A 32 -12.94 18.34 3.44
N ASP A 33 -13.44 17.16 3.71
CA ASP A 33 -13.08 16.35 4.86
C ASP A 33 -12.71 14.92 4.48
N ILE A 34 -11.82 14.32 5.26
CA ILE A 34 -11.38 12.96 5.11
C ILE A 34 -11.86 12.17 6.32
N PHE A 35 -12.46 11.01 6.08
CA PHE A 35 -12.95 10.13 7.13
C PHE A 35 -12.39 8.72 6.99
N LEU A 36 -12.13 8.07 8.11
CA LEU A 36 -11.91 6.64 8.23
C LEU A 36 -13.04 6.06 9.10
N GLY A 37 -14.00 5.41 8.46
CA GLY A 37 -15.28 5.10 9.11
C GLY A 37 -15.97 6.37 9.61
N ASN A 38 -16.23 6.45 10.90
CA ASN A 38 -16.83 7.64 11.54
C ASN A 38 -15.80 8.64 12.10
N THR A 39 -14.50 8.36 11.94
CA THR A 39 -13.45 9.21 12.50
C THR A 39 -12.95 10.18 11.46
N LYS A 40 -13.06 11.49 11.75
CA LYS A 40 -12.53 12.57 10.91
C LYS A 40 -11.01 12.60 11.01
N LEU A 41 -10.32 12.47 9.86
CA LEU A 41 -8.87 12.49 9.76
C LEU A 41 -8.29 13.85 9.39
N THR A 42 -9.09 14.76 8.84
CA THR A 42 -8.63 16.00 8.17
C THR A 42 -7.62 16.80 8.99
N THR A 43 -7.82 16.89 10.30
CA THR A 43 -6.95 17.66 11.22
C THR A 43 -5.88 16.82 11.92
N LEU A 44 -5.91 15.51 11.73
CA LEU A 44 -4.98 14.59 12.39
C LEU A 44 -3.62 14.57 11.68
N ALA A 45 -2.55 14.52 12.46
CA ALA A 45 -1.19 14.35 11.97
C ALA A 45 -1.00 12.91 11.43
N ILE A 46 0.02 12.72 10.57
CA ILE A 46 0.33 11.43 9.93
C ILE A 46 0.45 10.27 10.93
N HIS A 47 1.12 10.49 12.07
CA HIS A 47 1.31 9.44 13.08
C HIS A 47 0.00 9.08 13.82
N GLU A 48 -0.95 10.01 13.92
CA GLU A 48 -2.27 9.74 14.49
C GLU A 48 -3.11 8.92 13.53
N ARG A 49 -3.07 9.25 12.22
CA ARG A 49 -3.73 8.45 11.17
C ARG A 49 -3.16 7.03 11.10
N ALA A 50 -1.84 6.88 11.26
CA ALA A 50 -1.20 5.57 11.32
C ALA A 50 -1.68 4.74 12.53
N LYS A 51 -1.87 5.36 13.70
CA LYS A 51 -2.44 4.68 14.89
C LYS A 51 -3.89 4.25 14.69
N LEU A 52 -4.65 4.95 13.86
CA LEU A 52 -6.02 4.58 13.49
C LEU A 52 -6.09 3.46 12.44
N GLY A 53 -4.94 2.98 11.96
CA GLY A 53 -4.86 1.86 11.03
C GLY A 53 -4.69 2.26 9.57
N LEU A 54 -4.18 3.45 9.27
CA LEU A 54 -3.77 3.86 7.94
C LEU A 54 -2.30 3.50 7.73
N ALA A 55 -1.98 2.67 6.72
CA ALA A 55 -0.61 2.35 6.33
C ALA A 55 -0.32 2.81 4.90
N PHE A 56 0.95 3.06 4.60
CA PHE A 56 1.38 3.57 3.30
C PHE A 56 2.66 2.91 2.82
N LEU A 57 2.66 2.50 1.55
CA LEU A 57 3.82 2.05 0.81
C LEU A 57 4.14 3.08 -0.28
N PRO A 58 5.23 3.83 -0.18
CA PRO A 58 5.61 4.81 -1.18
C PRO A 58 6.14 4.15 -2.47
N GLN A 59 6.13 4.91 -3.56
CA GLN A 59 6.72 4.49 -4.83
C GLN A 59 8.22 4.23 -4.70
N GLN A 60 8.95 5.15 -4.04
CA GLN A 60 10.38 4.97 -3.77
C GLN A 60 10.57 4.00 -2.60
N SER A 61 11.60 3.15 -2.71
CA SER A 61 11.92 2.20 -1.66
C SER A 61 12.22 2.88 -0.33
N SER A 62 11.54 2.42 0.71
CA SER A 62 11.66 2.89 2.09
C SER A 62 12.43 1.92 2.99
N ILE A 63 13.06 0.87 2.41
CA ILE A 63 13.76 -0.16 3.16
C ILE A 63 15.02 0.39 3.85
N PHE A 64 15.28 -0.03 5.06
CA PHE A 64 16.51 0.32 5.77
C PHE A 64 17.67 -0.53 5.25
N ARG A 65 18.43 0.03 4.32
CA ARG A 65 19.45 -0.69 3.53
C ARG A 65 20.53 -1.37 4.36
N GLY A 66 20.92 -0.79 5.49
CA GLY A 66 21.95 -1.32 6.39
C GLY A 66 21.48 -2.47 7.29
N LEU A 67 20.17 -2.67 7.40
CA LEU A 67 19.55 -3.67 8.24
C LEU A 67 19.26 -4.96 7.47
N THR A 68 19.20 -6.07 8.19
CA THR A 68 18.69 -7.34 7.67
C THR A 68 17.18 -7.28 7.45
N VAL A 69 16.60 -8.29 6.79
CA VAL A 69 15.15 -8.42 6.63
C VAL A 69 14.46 -8.48 8.00
N PHE A 70 14.97 -9.29 8.92
CA PHE A 70 14.43 -9.39 10.28
C PHE A 70 14.47 -8.05 11.01
N GLU A 71 15.61 -7.36 10.97
CA GLU A 71 15.79 -6.05 11.64
C GLU A 71 14.90 -4.98 11.01
N ASN A 72 14.67 -5.00 9.71
CA ASN A 72 13.73 -4.10 9.03
C ASN A 72 12.30 -4.22 9.57
N LEU A 73 11.82 -5.44 9.78
CA LEU A 73 10.51 -5.70 10.35
C LEU A 73 10.50 -5.40 11.86
N LEU A 74 11.54 -5.82 12.58
CA LEU A 74 11.64 -5.63 14.03
C LEU A 74 11.65 -4.15 14.40
N ALA A 75 12.34 -3.30 13.65
CA ALA A 75 12.39 -1.85 13.90
C ALA A 75 10.98 -1.23 13.93
N ILE A 76 10.11 -1.63 13.02
CA ILE A 76 8.71 -1.17 13.02
C ILE A 76 7.92 -1.82 14.16
N ALA A 77 8.13 -3.11 14.43
CA ALA A 77 7.44 -3.80 15.51
C ALA A 77 7.74 -3.18 16.88
N GLN A 78 8.96 -2.70 17.12
CA GLN A 78 9.37 -2.02 18.34
C GLN A 78 8.61 -0.70 18.57
N ILE A 79 8.28 0.02 17.50
CA ILE A 79 7.48 1.25 17.57
C ILE A 79 6.03 0.96 17.92
N VAL A 80 5.48 -0.15 17.39
CA VAL A 80 4.05 -0.45 17.46
C VAL A 80 3.68 -1.34 18.64
N LYS A 81 4.53 -2.30 19.01
CA LYS A 81 4.26 -3.30 20.05
C LYS A 81 5.10 -3.00 21.30
N LYS A 82 4.47 -3.04 22.47
CA LYS A 82 5.13 -2.76 23.74
C LYS A 82 5.98 -3.93 24.27
N LYS A 83 5.55 -5.19 24.01
CA LYS A 83 6.20 -6.38 24.53
C LYS A 83 7.15 -7.01 23.51
N THR A 84 8.37 -7.31 23.90
CA THR A 84 9.39 -7.94 23.06
C THR A 84 8.92 -9.27 22.46
N LYS A 85 8.15 -10.06 23.19
CA LYS A 85 7.57 -11.32 22.71
C LYS A 85 6.63 -11.07 21.53
N GLU A 86 5.69 -10.13 21.66
CA GLU A 86 4.74 -9.76 20.60
C GLU A 86 5.45 -9.20 19.36
N GLN A 87 6.58 -8.48 19.56
CA GLN A 87 7.39 -7.96 18.45
C GLN A 87 7.96 -9.10 17.61
N LYS A 88 8.56 -10.10 18.24
CA LYS A 88 9.13 -11.26 17.54
C LYS A 88 8.07 -12.12 16.87
N GLU A 89 6.98 -12.40 17.57
CA GLU A 89 5.86 -13.22 17.03
C GLU A 89 5.26 -12.61 15.76
N ILE A 90 5.00 -11.29 15.74
CA ILE A 90 4.44 -10.64 14.53
C ILE A 90 5.45 -10.63 13.38
N VAL A 91 6.75 -10.42 13.66
CA VAL A 91 7.81 -10.46 12.65
C VAL A 91 7.90 -11.85 12.03
N GLU A 92 8.01 -12.90 12.83
CA GLU A 92 8.11 -14.29 12.35
C GLU A 92 6.86 -14.71 11.55
N LYS A 93 5.68 -14.33 12.04
CA LYS A 93 4.42 -14.56 11.32
C LYS A 93 4.44 -13.92 9.93
N LEU A 94 4.80 -12.64 9.84
CA LEU A 94 4.83 -11.92 8.58
C LEU A 94 5.93 -12.46 7.65
N MET A 95 7.09 -12.84 8.17
CA MET A 95 8.15 -13.46 7.37
C MET A 95 7.69 -14.76 6.72
N THR A 96 6.95 -15.59 7.44
CA THR A 96 6.37 -16.83 6.91
C THR A 96 5.30 -16.52 5.87
N GLU A 97 4.39 -15.61 6.18
CA GLU A 97 3.28 -15.24 5.30
C GLU A 97 3.75 -14.67 3.95
N PHE A 98 4.83 -13.87 3.98
CA PHE A 98 5.42 -13.23 2.80
C PHE A 98 6.51 -14.08 2.14
N SER A 99 6.73 -15.33 2.62
CA SER A 99 7.74 -16.27 2.09
C SER A 99 9.15 -15.65 2.04
N ILE A 100 9.50 -14.87 3.08
CA ILE A 100 10.80 -14.21 3.24
C ILE A 100 11.61 -14.73 4.43
N THR A 101 11.22 -15.86 5.04
CA THR A 101 11.90 -16.44 6.21
C THR A 101 13.34 -16.84 5.89
N HIS A 102 13.59 -17.35 4.67
CA HIS A 102 14.93 -17.72 4.21
C HIS A 102 15.88 -16.53 4.02
N LEU A 103 15.33 -15.31 4.00
CA LEU A 103 16.08 -14.05 3.87
C LEU A 103 16.32 -13.37 5.22
N LYS A 104 15.99 -14.02 6.34
CA LYS A 104 15.98 -13.44 7.70
C LYS A 104 17.22 -12.61 8.00
N ASP A 105 18.39 -13.17 7.77
CA ASP A 105 19.68 -12.59 8.12
C ASP A 105 20.36 -11.90 6.91
N VAL A 106 19.68 -11.82 5.77
CA VAL A 106 20.17 -11.16 4.56
C VAL A 106 19.99 -9.65 4.70
N LYS A 107 21.03 -8.88 4.41
CA LYS A 107 20.94 -7.40 4.39
C LYS A 107 20.07 -6.94 3.22
N ALA A 108 19.32 -5.87 3.44
CA ALA A 108 18.42 -5.32 2.44
C ALA A 108 19.12 -4.89 1.12
N THR A 109 20.42 -4.59 1.18
CA THR A 109 21.24 -4.28 -0.01
C THR A 109 21.48 -5.46 -0.96
N ALA A 110 21.27 -6.69 -0.49
CA ALA A 110 21.48 -7.90 -1.27
C ALA A 110 20.18 -8.49 -1.84
N LEU A 111 19.04 -7.86 -1.57
CA LEU A 111 17.72 -8.31 -2.02
C LEU A 111 17.44 -7.90 -3.47
N SER A 112 16.74 -8.76 -4.21
CA SER A 112 16.12 -8.41 -5.48
C SER A 112 14.97 -7.39 -5.29
N GLY A 113 14.56 -6.69 -6.35
CA GLY A 113 13.46 -5.71 -6.28
C GLY A 113 12.14 -6.30 -5.75
N GLY A 114 11.81 -7.52 -6.18
CA GLY A 114 10.61 -8.22 -5.69
C GLY A 114 10.69 -8.61 -4.22
N GLU A 115 11.87 -9.02 -3.72
CA GLU A 115 12.09 -9.32 -2.30
C GLU A 115 12.01 -8.05 -1.46
N VAL A 116 12.63 -6.96 -1.91
CA VAL A 116 12.50 -5.64 -1.26
C VAL A 116 11.01 -5.28 -1.11
N ARG A 117 10.24 -5.40 -2.20
CA ARG A 117 8.81 -5.01 -2.17
C ARG A 117 8.00 -5.87 -1.21
N ARG A 118 8.27 -7.19 -1.14
CA ARG A 118 7.64 -8.08 -0.16
C ARG A 118 7.96 -7.68 1.28
N VAL A 119 9.21 -7.35 1.58
CA VAL A 119 9.61 -6.86 2.91
C VAL A 119 8.93 -5.54 3.26
N GLU A 120 8.86 -4.59 2.33
CA GLU A 120 8.20 -3.30 2.54
C GLU A 120 6.70 -3.44 2.81
N ILE A 121 6.00 -4.29 2.04
CA ILE A 121 4.58 -4.57 2.30
C ILE A 121 4.41 -5.25 3.66
N ALA A 122 5.25 -6.24 4.00
CA ALA A 122 5.22 -6.88 5.31
C ALA A 122 5.40 -5.86 6.46
N ARG A 123 6.29 -4.87 6.30
CA ARG A 123 6.47 -3.76 7.25
C ARG A 123 5.19 -2.96 7.46
N CYS A 124 4.47 -2.66 6.39
CA CYS A 124 3.19 -1.93 6.47
C CYS A 124 2.15 -2.69 7.31
N LEU A 125 2.22 -4.02 7.35
CA LEU A 125 1.24 -4.86 8.04
C LEU A 125 1.51 -5.11 9.52
N ILE A 126 2.64 -4.70 10.05
CA ILE A 126 3.00 -4.91 11.46
C ILE A 126 1.96 -4.29 12.40
N ASN A 127 1.37 -3.16 12.01
CA ASN A 127 0.31 -2.50 12.78
C ASN A 127 -1.11 -3.03 12.47
N ASN A 128 -1.24 -4.09 11.67
CA ASN A 128 -2.53 -4.63 11.25
C ASN A 128 -3.50 -3.54 10.73
N PRO A 129 -3.13 -2.85 9.64
CA PRO A 129 -3.90 -1.70 9.16
C PRO A 129 -5.28 -2.09 8.66
N SER A 130 -6.24 -1.19 8.85
CA SER A 130 -7.58 -1.29 8.24
C SER A 130 -7.60 -0.77 6.80
N VAL A 131 -6.66 0.13 6.47
CA VAL A 131 -6.48 0.69 5.12
C VAL A 131 -5.01 0.72 4.76
N LEU A 132 -4.67 0.20 3.59
CA LEU A 132 -3.33 0.21 3.02
C LEU A 132 -3.32 1.03 1.72
N LEU A 133 -2.51 2.06 1.68
CA LEU A 133 -2.27 2.88 0.50
C LEU A 133 -0.98 2.42 -0.17
N LEU A 134 -1.01 2.14 -1.47
CA LEU A 134 0.12 1.66 -2.26
C LEU A 134 0.33 2.60 -3.45
N ASP A 135 1.47 3.30 -3.48
CA ASP A 135 1.82 4.18 -4.59
C ASP A 135 2.73 3.43 -5.57
N GLU A 136 2.21 3.12 -6.76
CA GLU A 136 2.87 2.37 -7.84
C GLU A 136 3.61 1.10 -7.35
N PRO A 137 2.90 0.14 -6.69
CA PRO A 137 3.55 -1.01 -6.06
C PRO A 137 4.21 -1.98 -7.03
N PHE A 138 3.88 -1.89 -8.32
CA PHE A 138 4.35 -2.81 -9.35
C PHE A 138 5.52 -2.25 -10.17
N ALA A 139 5.93 -0.99 -9.92
CA ALA A 139 7.02 -0.36 -10.65
C ALA A 139 8.36 -1.09 -10.42
N GLY A 140 9.04 -1.45 -11.52
CA GLY A 140 10.35 -2.11 -11.47
C GLY A 140 10.36 -3.55 -10.94
N VAL A 141 9.21 -4.20 -10.90
CA VAL A 141 9.03 -5.58 -10.43
C VAL A 141 8.90 -6.52 -11.63
N ASP A 142 9.57 -7.66 -11.60
CA ASP A 142 9.43 -8.69 -12.63
C ASP A 142 8.06 -9.41 -12.57
N LEU A 143 7.72 -10.15 -13.63
CA LEU A 143 6.40 -10.78 -13.77
C LEU A 143 6.07 -11.79 -12.67
N LEU A 144 7.06 -12.52 -12.15
CA LEU A 144 6.84 -13.52 -11.10
C LEU A 144 6.56 -12.82 -9.77
N ALA A 145 7.41 -11.86 -9.40
CA ALA A 145 7.21 -11.07 -8.19
C ALA A 145 5.91 -10.24 -8.24
N LEU A 146 5.47 -9.79 -9.43
CA LEU A 146 4.18 -9.12 -9.61
C LEU A 146 3.01 -10.04 -9.25
N GLN A 147 3.03 -11.31 -9.67
CA GLN A 147 1.99 -12.28 -9.33
C GLN A 147 1.96 -12.56 -7.83
N ASP A 148 3.12 -12.67 -7.20
CA ASP A 148 3.24 -12.84 -5.75
C ASP A 148 2.62 -11.65 -5.00
N ILE A 149 2.95 -10.41 -5.40
CA ILE A 149 2.39 -9.20 -4.79
C ILE A 149 0.86 -9.16 -4.97
N LYS A 150 0.35 -9.45 -6.17
CA LYS A 150 -1.11 -9.54 -6.40
C LYS A 150 -1.78 -10.54 -5.46
N SER A 151 -1.21 -11.74 -5.34
CA SER A 151 -1.73 -12.78 -4.44
C SER A 151 -1.74 -12.33 -2.98
N LEU A 152 -0.70 -11.60 -2.55
CA LEU A 152 -0.63 -11.03 -1.20
C LEU A 152 -1.70 -9.95 -0.98
N LEU A 153 -1.92 -9.07 -1.94
CA LEU A 153 -2.96 -8.03 -1.86
C LEU A 153 -4.36 -8.64 -1.74
N LEU A 154 -4.65 -9.68 -2.51
CA LEU A 154 -5.92 -10.43 -2.40
C LEU A 154 -6.09 -11.07 -1.02
N LYS A 155 -5.03 -11.62 -0.42
CA LYS A 155 -5.09 -12.15 0.96
C LYS A 155 -5.42 -11.04 1.98
N LEU A 156 -4.88 -9.84 1.79
CA LEU A 156 -5.16 -8.69 2.66
C LEU A 156 -6.61 -8.22 2.53
N GLN A 157 -7.11 -8.14 1.32
CA GLN A 157 -8.50 -7.85 1.02
C GLN A 157 -9.45 -8.83 1.74
N ASN A 158 -9.18 -10.13 1.64
CA ASN A 158 -9.97 -11.19 2.30
C ASN A 158 -9.94 -11.09 3.83
N ARG A 159 -8.94 -10.45 4.41
CA ARG A 159 -8.89 -10.13 5.86
C ARG A 159 -9.65 -8.87 6.25
N GLY A 160 -10.27 -8.22 5.29
CA GLY A 160 -11.03 -7.00 5.48
C GLY A 160 -10.18 -5.72 5.50
N CYS A 161 -8.90 -5.78 5.11
CA CYS A 161 -8.10 -4.59 4.86
C CYS A 161 -8.55 -3.95 3.54
N ALA A 162 -8.95 -2.69 3.58
CA ALA A 162 -9.20 -1.94 2.36
C ALA A 162 -7.86 -1.53 1.74
N VAL A 163 -7.74 -1.67 0.42
CA VAL A 163 -6.49 -1.35 -0.29
C VAL A 163 -6.77 -0.30 -1.36
N LEU A 164 -6.02 0.79 -1.35
CA LEU A 164 -5.98 1.75 -2.44
C LEU A 164 -4.65 1.63 -3.17
N VAL A 165 -4.71 1.33 -4.45
CA VAL A 165 -3.53 1.17 -5.31
C VAL A 165 -3.54 2.28 -6.37
N THR A 166 -2.43 3.01 -6.50
CA THR A 166 -2.21 3.86 -7.67
C THR A 166 -1.29 3.12 -8.66
N ASP A 167 -1.53 3.29 -9.93
CA ASP A 167 -0.60 2.89 -10.97
C ASP A 167 -0.88 3.71 -12.25
N HIS A 168 0.12 3.79 -13.12
CA HIS A 168 -0.03 4.33 -14.47
C HIS A 168 -0.33 3.22 -15.50
N ASN A 169 -0.07 1.96 -15.16
CA ASN A 169 -0.41 0.80 -15.99
C ASN A 169 -1.84 0.33 -15.70
N ALA A 170 -2.78 0.81 -16.53
CA ALA A 170 -4.20 0.51 -16.38
C ALA A 170 -4.50 -1.00 -16.42
N SER A 171 -3.88 -1.74 -17.36
CA SER A 171 -4.11 -3.18 -17.50
C SER A 171 -3.73 -3.96 -16.24
N GLN A 172 -2.58 -3.66 -15.65
CA GLN A 172 -2.13 -4.32 -14.41
C GLN A 172 -3.05 -3.98 -13.24
N LEU A 173 -3.39 -2.70 -13.07
CA LEU A 173 -4.23 -2.25 -11.96
C LEU A 173 -5.65 -2.80 -12.08
N LEU A 174 -6.29 -2.68 -13.25
CA LEU A 174 -7.66 -3.15 -13.47
C LEU A 174 -7.83 -4.67 -13.31
N SER A 175 -6.73 -5.44 -13.43
CA SER A 175 -6.78 -6.90 -13.23
C SER A 175 -6.92 -7.34 -11.76
N ILE A 176 -6.82 -6.43 -10.79
CA ILE A 176 -6.81 -6.77 -9.36
C ILE A 176 -7.80 -5.98 -8.52
N VAL A 177 -8.33 -4.86 -9.02
CA VAL A 177 -9.20 -3.98 -8.25
C VAL A 177 -10.67 -4.29 -8.46
N ASP A 178 -11.49 -4.04 -7.45
CA ASP A 178 -12.95 -4.17 -7.53
C ASP A 178 -13.57 -2.99 -8.28
N ARG A 179 -13.00 -1.79 -8.07
CA ARG A 179 -13.38 -0.54 -8.70
C ARG A 179 -12.16 0.32 -8.97
N ALA A 180 -12.29 1.24 -9.91
CA ALA A 180 -11.26 2.23 -10.17
C ALA A 180 -11.85 3.64 -10.34
N TYR A 181 -11.04 4.63 -9.96
CA TYR A 181 -11.21 6.03 -10.31
C TYR A 181 -10.13 6.43 -11.31
N VAL A 182 -10.49 7.24 -12.26
CA VAL A 182 -9.55 7.85 -13.21
C VAL A 182 -9.42 9.33 -12.87
N ILE A 183 -8.19 9.76 -12.58
CA ILE A 183 -7.87 11.14 -12.28
C ILE A 183 -7.09 11.76 -13.44
N ALA A 184 -7.49 12.97 -13.85
CA ALA A 184 -6.79 13.79 -14.83
C ALA A 184 -6.83 15.25 -14.38
N ASN A 185 -5.66 15.91 -14.41
CA ASN A 185 -5.51 17.33 -13.99
C ASN A 185 -6.15 17.62 -12.62
N GLY A 186 -5.95 16.73 -11.65
CA GLY A 186 -6.49 16.89 -10.30
C GLY A 186 -7.98 16.61 -10.14
N THR A 187 -8.68 16.19 -11.19
CA THR A 187 -10.14 15.95 -11.17
C THR A 187 -10.44 14.49 -11.48
N ILE A 188 -11.42 13.90 -10.81
CA ILE A 188 -11.94 12.57 -11.16
C ILE A 188 -12.80 12.69 -12.42
N VAL A 189 -12.35 12.05 -13.49
CA VAL A 189 -13.02 12.11 -14.80
C VAL A 189 -13.85 10.86 -15.11
N ALA A 190 -13.58 9.74 -14.42
CA ALA A 190 -14.37 8.52 -14.52
C ALA A 190 -14.24 7.68 -13.25
N ASN A 191 -15.25 6.86 -12.98
CA ASN A 191 -15.18 5.82 -11.95
C ASN A 191 -16.10 4.66 -12.33
N GLY A 192 -15.79 3.47 -11.85
CA GLY A 192 -16.60 2.28 -12.11
C GLY A 192 -15.84 0.98 -11.87
N THR A 193 -16.46 -0.13 -12.26
CA THR A 193 -15.79 -1.44 -12.29
C THR A 193 -14.72 -1.47 -13.39
N PRO A 194 -13.76 -2.41 -13.35
CA PRO A 194 -12.76 -2.55 -14.40
C PRO A 194 -13.33 -2.57 -15.82
N LEU A 195 -14.41 -3.33 -16.06
CA LEU A 195 -15.08 -3.40 -17.36
C LEU A 195 -15.67 -2.05 -17.81
N GLN A 196 -16.26 -1.29 -16.88
CA GLN A 196 -16.79 0.05 -17.21
C GLN A 196 -15.67 1.03 -17.57
N ILE A 197 -14.53 0.96 -16.87
CA ILE A 197 -13.38 1.84 -17.17
C ILE A 197 -12.79 1.53 -18.55
N VAL A 198 -12.63 0.24 -18.90
CA VAL A 198 -12.13 -0.17 -20.23
C VAL A 198 -13.04 0.35 -21.34
N ASN A 199 -14.36 0.17 -21.23
CA ASN A 199 -15.33 0.64 -22.23
C ASN A 199 -15.30 2.17 -22.42
N ILE A 200 -15.07 2.95 -21.36
CA ILE A 200 -14.91 4.41 -21.44
C ILE A 200 -13.63 4.78 -22.19
N SER A 201 -12.55 4.02 -22.04
CA SER A 201 -11.28 4.28 -22.73
C SER A 201 -11.29 3.93 -24.21
N GLU A 202 -12.08 2.94 -24.63
CA GLU A 202 -12.24 2.54 -26.03
C GLU A 202 -13.20 3.45 -26.81
N ALA A 203 -14.05 4.22 -26.12
CA ALA A 203 -14.99 5.17 -26.70
C ALA A 203 -14.41 6.57 -26.93
N LYS A 204 -13.13 6.82 -26.59
CA LYS A 204 -12.40 8.08 -26.80
C LYS A 204 -11.23 7.88 -27.73
#